data_0c2e72cbefd6211a76e16c077770373b
#
_entry.id   0c2e72cbefd6211a76e16c077770373b
#
_cell.length_a   1.000
_cell.length_b   1.000
_cell.length_c   1.000
_cell.angle_alpha   90.00
_cell.angle_beta   90.00
_cell.angle_gamma   90.00
#
_symmetry.space_group_name_H-M   'P 1'
#
loop_
_entity.id
_entity.type
_entity.pdbx_description
1 polymer ?
#
loop_
_entity_poly.entity_id
_entity_poly.type
_entity_poly.pdbx_seq_one_letter_code
_entity_poly.pdbx_strand_id
1 'polypeptide(L)'
;MNLNNRTKRLATIAMAPLLLASTSQAAFVITAVTDGDLSGGNPKSIMLQAVAPVADLTAWGVGSANNGGGSDGQEFTLPAGSAATGDVFVIVPNAPSQDFFANNFVQDFTLLVNGAANINGDDAIELFSGGNVVDVYGDINTNGDGESWDYTDGFAQRLGGGPSAFDQNNFSSNFKAFDGMNEQEHVAVFAAAGFTPVPEPSSVLLLGFAGLGLLRRRR
;
A
#
# COMPACT_ATOMS: atom_id res chain seq x y z
N MET A 1 26.16 -13.14 -82.05
CA MET A 1 26.51 -12.10 -81.03
C MET A 1 25.37 -12.05 -80.01
N ASN A 2 25.51 -12.77 -78.87
CA ASN A 2 24.44 -13.04 -77.96
C ASN A 2 24.71 -12.25 -76.65
N LEU A 3 23.90 -11.24 -76.38
CA LEU A 3 24.00 -10.43 -75.19
C LEU A 3 23.04 -10.99 -74.13
N ASN A 4 23.64 -11.61 -73.10
CA ASN A 4 22.94 -12.08 -71.90
C ASN A 4 22.45 -10.93 -71.05
N ASN A 5 21.16 -10.67 -71.01
CA ASN A 5 20.52 -9.79 -70.02
C ASN A 5 20.34 -10.54 -68.70
N ARG A 6 21.22 -10.31 -67.74
CA ARG A 6 21.04 -10.74 -66.33
C ARG A 6 20.24 -9.67 -65.61
N THR A 7 18.96 -9.93 -65.39
CA THR A 7 18.09 -9.15 -64.51
C THR A 7 18.49 -9.39 -63.06
N LYS A 8 19.06 -8.40 -62.37
CA LYS A 8 19.32 -8.44 -60.95
C LYS A 8 17.98 -8.19 -60.21
N ARG A 9 17.45 -9.20 -59.56
CA ARG A 9 16.33 -9.04 -58.61
C ARG A 9 16.88 -8.48 -57.32
N LEU A 10 16.49 -7.22 -56.99
CA LEU A 10 16.68 -6.66 -55.67
C LEU A 10 15.68 -7.31 -54.71
N ALA A 11 16.16 -8.02 -53.72
CA ALA A 11 15.34 -8.51 -52.63
C ALA A 11 15.12 -7.36 -51.64
N THR A 12 13.87 -6.90 -51.54
CA THR A 12 13.45 -5.92 -50.52
C THR A 12 13.26 -6.70 -49.22
N ILE A 13 14.15 -6.51 -48.28
CA ILE A 13 14.00 -7.03 -46.90
C ILE A 13 13.01 -6.11 -46.20
N ALA A 14 11.78 -6.58 -46.00
CA ALA A 14 10.80 -5.90 -45.16
C ALA A 14 11.22 -6.10 -43.69
N MET A 15 11.75 -5.07 -43.06
CA MET A 15 11.91 -5.04 -41.61
C MET A 15 10.51 -4.92 -40.98
N ALA A 16 10.01 -6.00 -40.39
CA ALA A 16 8.85 -5.93 -39.52
C ALA A 16 9.23 -5.12 -38.27
N PRO A 17 8.39 -4.16 -37.81
CA PRO A 17 8.64 -3.48 -36.55
C PRO A 17 8.55 -4.52 -35.42
N LEU A 18 9.64 -4.67 -34.67
CA LEU A 18 9.65 -5.44 -33.42
C LEU A 18 8.83 -4.61 -32.40
N LEU A 19 7.58 -4.97 -32.18
CA LEU A 19 6.80 -4.47 -31.08
C LEU A 19 7.46 -5.00 -29.80
N LEU A 20 8.27 -4.19 -29.16
CA LEU A 20 8.66 -4.38 -27.77
C LEU A 20 7.38 -4.25 -26.95
N ALA A 21 6.78 -5.39 -26.57
CA ALA A 21 5.81 -5.41 -25.48
C ALA A 21 6.54 -4.93 -24.24
N SER A 22 6.36 -3.67 -23.86
CA SER A 22 6.73 -3.21 -22.53
C SER A 22 5.91 -4.03 -21.55
N THR A 23 6.56 -4.91 -20.79
CA THR A 23 5.96 -5.49 -19.59
C THR A 23 5.67 -4.30 -18.68
N SER A 24 4.40 -3.93 -18.59
CA SER A 24 3.95 -2.94 -17.61
C SER A 24 4.26 -3.55 -16.25
N GLN A 25 5.36 -3.13 -15.64
CA GLN A 25 5.63 -3.46 -14.26
C GLN A 25 4.55 -2.75 -13.44
N ALA A 26 3.87 -3.46 -12.54
CA ALA A 26 2.87 -2.83 -11.70
C ALA A 26 3.50 -1.64 -10.97
N ALA A 27 2.83 -0.50 -11.05
CA ALA A 27 3.36 0.76 -10.55
C ALA A 27 2.99 1.02 -9.09
N PHE A 28 2.11 0.20 -8.51
CA PHE A 28 1.80 0.16 -7.08
C PHE A 28 2.11 -1.20 -6.48
N VAL A 29 2.37 -1.21 -5.16
CA VAL A 29 2.46 -2.41 -4.32
C VAL A 29 1.65 -2.21 -3.05
N ILE A 30 1.12 -3.29 -2.48
CA ILE A 30 0.60 -3.32 -1.12
C ILE A 30 1.80 -3.27 -0.18
N THR A 31 1.90 -2.24 0.66
CA THR A 31 3.01 -2.08 1.61
C THR A 31 2.68 -2.54 3.01
N ALA A 32 1.41 -2.40 3.43
CA ALA A 32 0.94 -2.90 4.71
C ALA A 32 -0.57 -3.10 4.71
N VAL A 33 -1.02 -3.95 5.63
CA VAL A 33 -2.43 -4.13 6.02
C VAL A 33 -2.51 -4.10 7.53
N THR A 34 -3.63 -3.60 8.08
CA THR A 34 -3.79 -3.41 9.52
C THR A 34 -5.20 -3.78 9.97
N ASP A 35 -5.29 -4.49 11.07
CA ASP A 35 -6.51 -4.71 11.84
C ASP A 35 -6.19 -4.35 13.30
N GLY A 36 -6.73 -3.22 13.79
CA GLY A 36 -6.40 -2.70 15.12
C GLY A 36 -7.28 -3.27 16.22
N ASP A 37 -6.87 -3.06 17.48
CA ASP A 37 -7.54 -3.55 18.68
C ASP A 37 -8.37 -2.46 19.40
N LEU A 38 -8.39 -1.22 18.91
CA LEU A 38 -9.24 -0.19 19.49
C LEU A 38 -10.72 -0.47 19.16
N SER A 39 -11.63 0.20 19.87
CA SER A 39 -13.08 0.00 19.72
C SER A 39 -13.53 -0.12 18.27
N GLY A 40 -14.16 -1.26 17.92
CA GLY A 40 -14.60 -1.59 16.58
C GLY A 40 -13.49 -2.13 15.65
N GLY A 41 -12.39 -2.65 16.22
CA GLY A 41 -11.26 -3.20 15.46
C GLY A 41 -10.48 -2.11 14.70
N ASN A 42 -10.38 -0.91 15.27
CA ASN A 42 -9.67 0.21 14.63
C ASN A 42 -8.23 0.35 15.16
N PRO A 43 -7.32 1.00 14.42
CA PRO A 43 -7.48 1.39 13.01
C PRO A 43 -7.39 0.20 12.07
N LYS A 44 -8.22 0.19 11.01
CA LYS A 44 -8.08 -0.72 9.87
C LYS A 44 -7.52 0.04 8.68
N SER A 45 -6.64 -0.60 7.90
CA SER A 45 -6.12 0.05 6.69
C SER A 45 -5.55 -0.93 5.67
N ILE A 46 -5.62 -0.54 4.40
CA ILE A 46 -4.82 -1.08 3.30
C ILE A 46 -3.90 0.04 2.83
N MET A 47 -2.59 -0.22 2.80
CA MET A 47 -1.59 0.77 2.42
C MET A 47 -0.93 0.41 1.10
N LEU A 48 -0.88 1.37 0.19
CA LEU A 48 -0.26 1.23 -1.13
C LEU A 48 0.88 2.23 -1.28
N GLN A 49 1.92 1.86 -2.01
CA GLN A 49 2.96 2.78 -2.44
C GLN A 49 3.17 2.72 -3.94
N ALA A 50 3.29 3.88 -4.58
CA ALA A 50 3.69 3.99 -5.96
C ALA A 50 5.19 3.69 -6.09
N VAL A 51 5.54 2.59 -6.78
CA VAL A 51 6.94 2.20 -7.05
C VAL A 51 7.42 2.72 -8.41
N ALA A 52 6.51 3.25 -9.21
CA ALA A 52 6.77 3.99 -10.45
C ALA A 52 5.68 5.06 -10.65
N PRO A 53 5.89 6.09 -11.50
CA PRO A 53 4.86 7.10 -11.74
C PRO A 53 3.60 6.49 -12.33
N VAL A 54 2.44 6.93 -11.84
CA VAL A 54 1.11 6.54 -12.31
C VAL A 54 0.41 7.77 -12.88
N ALA A 55 0.07 7.74 -14.16
CA ALA A 55 -0.59 8.85 -14.84
C ALA A 55 -2.10 8.90 -14.58
N ASP A 56 -2.73 7.75 -14.33
CA ASP A 56 -4.18 7.61 -14.11
C ASP A 56 -4.44 6.63 -12.97
N LEU A 57 -4.86 7.16 -11.82
CA LEU A 57 -5.22 6.37 -10.65
C LEU A 57 -6.50 5.56 -10.85
N THR A 58 -7.40 5.97 -11.77
CA THR A 58 -8.67 5.26 -11.99
C THR A 58 -8.50 3.88 -12.60
N ALA A 59 -7.31 3.58 -13.13
CA ALA A 59 -6.95 2.23 -13.58
C ALA A 59 -6.62 1.28 -12.42
N TRP A 60 -6.51 1.79 -11.19
CA TRP A 60 -6.05 1.06 -10.00
C TRP A 60 -7.15 0.94 -8.96
N GLY A 61 -7.06 -0.11 -8.17
CA GLY A 61 -8.00 -0.33 -7.08
C GLY A 61 -7.62 -1.51 -6.20
N VAL A 62 -8.40 -1.72 -5.15
CA VAL A 62 -8.22 -2.82 -4.20
C VAL A 62 -9.52 -3.59 -4.01
N GLY A 63 -9.40 -4.82 -3.56
CA GLY A 63 -10.47 -5.65 -3.06
C GLY A 63 -9.97 -6.54 -1.93
N SER A 64 -10.88 -7.07 -1.13
CA SER A 64 -10.60 -8.01 -0.06
C SER A 64 -11.21 -9.36 -0.38
N ALA A 65 -10.42 -10.44 -0.30
CA ALA A 65 -10.92 -11.81 -0.39
C ALA A 65 -11.26 -12.30 1.01
N ASN A 66 -12.53 -12.08 1.41
CA ASN A 66 -12.98 -12.29 2.78
C ASN A 66 -12.98 -13.78 3.17
N ASN A 67 -12.33 -14.11 4.30
CA ASN A 67 -12.36 -15.43 4.95
C ASN A 67 -12.01 -16.59 3.99
N GLY A 68 -11.14 -16.37 3.01
CA GLY A 68 -10.74 -17.39 2.04
C GLY A 68 -11.82 -17.76 1.02
N GLY A 69 -12.78 -16.87 0.77
CA GLY A 69 -13.88 -17.07 -0.17
C GLY A 69 -13.48 -16.99 -1.65
N GLY A 70 -12.24 -16.69 -1.95
CA GLY A 70 -11.75 -16.38 -3.29
C GLY A 70 -11.91 -14.91 -3.63
N SER A 71 -11.36 -14.50 -4.79
CA SER A 71 -11.53 -13.14 -5.29
C SER A 71 -12.99 -12.89 -5.69
N ASP A 72 -13.56 -11.79 -5.23
CA ASP A 72 -14.84 -11.25 -5.69
C ASP A 72 -14.67 -9.98 -6.54
N GLY A 73 -13.42 -9.62 -6.84
CA GLY A 73 -13.03 -8.56 -7.76
C GLY A 73 -12.66 -7.25 -7.08
N GLN A 74 -12.50 -6.21 -7.90
CA GLN A 74 -12.14 -4.87 -7.43
C GLN A 74 -13.33 -4.19 -6.76
N GLU A 75 -13.25 -3.93 -5.47
CA GLU A 75 -14.30 -3.30 -4.66
C GLU A 75 -14.17 -1.77 -4.59
N PHE A 76 -12.95 -1.26 -4.67
CA PHE A 76 -12.66 0.17 -4.65
C PHE A 76 -11.74 0.55 -5.81
N THR A 77 -12.16 1.54 -6.59
CA THR A 77 -11.33 2.20 -7.61
C THR A 77 -10.74 3.48 -7.02
N LEU A 78 -9.43 3.69 -7.16
CA LEU A 78 -8.80 4.92 -6.70
C LEU A 78 -9.41 6.14 -7.40
N PRO A 79 -9.53 7.30 -6.72
CA PRO A 79 -10.10 8.51 -7.32
C PRO A 79 -9.21 9.03 -8.45
N ALA A 80 -9.81 9.82 -9.36
CA ALA A 80 -9.08 10.43 -10.47
C ALA A 80 -7.88 11.25 -9.98
N GLY A 81 -6.74 11.07 -10.63
CA GLY A 81 -5.48 11.73 -10.28
C GLY A 81 -4.28 10.98 -10.84
N SER A 82 -3.11 11.36 -10.35
CA SER A 82 -1.83 10.73 -10.68
C SER A 82 -1.02 10.53 -9.39
N ALA A 83 0.00 9.67 -9.46
CA ALA A 83 0.96 9.49 -8.37
C ALA A 83 2.40 9.54 -8.90
N ALA A 84 3.29 10.15 -8.13
CA ALA A 84 4.73 10.06 -8.32
C ALA A 84 5.29 8.81 -7.62
N THR A 85 6.48 8.37 -8.03
CA THR A 85 7.19 7.32 -7.31
C THR A 85 7.43 7.75 -5.85
N GLY A 86 7.05 6.88 -4.91
CA GLY A 86 7.16 7.12 -3.48
C GLY A 86 5.86 7.58 -2.82
N ASP A 87 4.87 8.08 -3.59
CA ASP A 87 3.58 8.47 -3.02
C ASP A 87 2.91 7.29 -2.32
N VAL A 88 2.38 7.56 -1.12
CA VAL A 88 1.72 6.58 -0.26
C VAL A 88 0.22 6.89 -0.18
N PHE A 89 -0.58 5.84 -0.25
CA PHE A 89 -2.03 5.89 -0.08
C PHE A 89 -2.42 5.00 1.09
N VAL A 90 -3.22 5.53 2.00
CA VAL A 90 -3.80 4.82 3.14
C VAL A 90 -5.30 4.77 2.95
N ILE A 91 -5.84 3.58 2.71
CA ILE A 91 -7.27 3.34 2.52
C ILE A 91 -7.82 2.80 3.83
N VAL A 92 -8.84 3.46 4.39
CA VAL A 92 -9.45 3.11 5.67
C VAL A 92 -10.95 2.90 5.51
N PRO A 93 -11.63 2.05 6.32
CA PRO A 93 -13.03 1.73 6.09
C PRO A 93 -14.00 2.80 6.59
N ASN A 94 -13.63 3.60 7.59
CA ASN A 94 -14.56 4.39 8.38
C ASN A 94 -13.92 5.63 9.02
N ALA A 95 -14.75 6.49 9.61
CA ALA A 95 -14.30 7.69 10.31
C ALA A 95 -13.36 7.43 11.50
N PRO A 96 -13.59 6.45 12.39
CA PRO A 96 -12.64 6.15 13.47
C PRO A 96 -11.22 5.83 13.00
N SER A 97 -11.08 5.00 11.96
CA SER A 97 -9.75 4.75 11.37
C SER A 97 -9.19 5.98 10.66
N GLN A 98 -10.04 6.76 9.97
CA GLN A 98 -9.64 8.02 9.36
C GLN A 98 -9.11 9.00 10.40
N ASP A 99 -9.85 9.21 11.49
CA ASP A 99 -9.48 10.12 12.58
C ASP A 99 -8.18 9.68 13.25
N PHE A 100 -7.96 8.37 13.42
CA PHE A 100 -6.72 7.84 13.95
C PHE A 100 -5.52 8.29 13.10
N PHE A 101 -5.54 8.07 11.79
CA PHE A 101 -4.43 8.48 10.92
C PHE A 101 -4.32 10.00 10.79
N ALA A 102 -5.44 10.71 10.65
CA ALA A 102 -5.44 12.16 10.47
C ALA A 102 -4.94 12.94 11.68
N ASN A 103 -5.25 12.47 12.90
CA ASN A 103 -4.92 13.18 14.13
C ASN A 103 -3.54 12.83 14.67
N ASN A 104 -3.06 11.62 14.40
CA ASN A 104 -1.85 11.10 15.03
C ASN A 104 -0.59 11.19 14.15
N PHE A 105 -0.74 11.38 12.82
CA PHE A 105 0.42 11.38 11.92
C PHE A 105 0.48 12.61 11.03
N VAL A 106 1.71 13.02 10.68
CA VAL A 106 1.95 14.03 9.64
C VAL A 106 1.44 13.47 8.31
N GLN A 107 0.62 14.27 7.60
CA GLN A 107 -0.04 13.83 6.36
C GLN A 107 0.94 13.93 5.18
N ASP A 108 1.89 13.02 5.12
CA ASP A 108 2.78 12.77 3.97
C ASP A 108 2.27 11.61 3.08
N PHE A 109 1.01 11.24 3.25
CA PHE A 109 0.27 10.24 2.50
C PHE A 109 -1.12 10.73 2.10
N THR A 110 -1.72 10.11 1.08
CA THR A 110 -3.11 10.35 0.69
C THR A 110 -4.04 9.43 1.47
N LEU A 111 -4.93 10.00 2.30
CA LEU A 111 -5.90 9.27 3.09
C LEU A 111 -7.23 9.14 2.34
N LEU A 112 -7.70 7.91 2.12
CA LEU A 112 -8.92 7.58 1.41
C LEU A 112 -9.86 6.77 2.31
N VAL A 113 -11.18 7.01 2.20
CA VAL A 113 -12.19 6.27 2.99
C VAL A 113 -13.02 5.41 2.05
N ASN A 114 -12.96 4.09 2.24
CA ASN A 114 -13.78 3.14 1.49
C ASN A 114 -13.94 1.81 2.23
N GLY A 115 -15.15 1.23 2.16
CA GLY A 115 -15.51 -0.03 2.81
C GLY A 115 -14.68 -1.25 2.40
N ALA A 116 -13.98 -1.22 1.26
CA ALA A 116 -13.05 -2.29 0.85
C ALA A 116 -11.92 -2.54 1.88
N ALA A 117 -11.63 -1.56 2.75
CA ALA A 117 -10.67 -1.71 3.85
C ALA A 117 -11.32 -2.19 5.17
N ASN A 118 -12.58 -2.66 5.15
CA ASN A 118 -13.21 -3.24 6.35
C ASN A 118 -12.83 -4.72 6.50
N ILE A 119 -11.58 -4.94 6.76
CA ILE A 119 -10.88 -6.22 6.89
C ILE A 119 -10.77 -6.65 8.36
N ASN A 120 -10.57 -7.94 8.64
CA ASN A 120 -10.60 -8.49 10.01
C ASN A 120 -9.30 -9.19 10.43
N GLY A 121 -8.20 -8.95 9.70
CA GLY A 121 -6.92 -9.57 10.04
C GLY A 121 -6.69 -10.96 9.45
N ASP A 122 -7.76 -11.65 9.05
CA ASP A 122 -7.77 -12.96 8.40
C ASP A 122 -8.15 -12.91 6.91
N ASP A 123 -8.31 -11.69 6.37
CA ASP A 123 -8.69 -11.44 4.99
C ASP A 123 -7.47 -11.21 4.09
N ALA A 124 -7.45 -11.84 2.92
CA ALA A 124 -6.46 -11.55 1.90
C ALA A 124 -6.83 -10.29 1.11
N ILE A 125 -5.83 -9.54 0.66
CA ILE A 125 -6.00 -8.26 -0.04
C ILE A 125 -5.43 -8.38 -1.45
N GLU A 126 -6.21 -7.91 -2.43
CA GLU A 126 -5.83 -7.86 -3.84
C GLU A 126 -5.67 -6.41 -4.31
N LEU A 127 -4.60 -6.15 -5.05
CA LEU A 127 -4.38 -4.90 -5.78
C LEU A 127 -4.65 -5.13 -7.25
N PHE A 128 -5.48 -4.28 -7.84
CA PHE A 128 -5.90 -4.37 -9.24
C PHE A 128 -5.29 -3.25 -10.09
N SER A 129 -4.98 -3.60 -11.35
CA SER A 129 -4.65 -2.65 -12.40
C SER A 129 -5.37 -3.02 -13.69
N GLY A 130 -6.22 -2.11 -14.21
CA GLY A 130 -7.04 -2.38 -15.38
C GLY A 130 -7.96 -3.60 -15.22
N GLY A 131 -8.44 -3.87 -13.99
CA GLY A 131 -9.30 -4.99 -13.65
C GLY A 131 -8.56 -6.34 -13.49
N ASN A 132 -7.24 -6.37 -13.56
CA ASN A 132 -6.43 -7.56 -13.32
C ASN A 132 -5.71 -7.46 -11.99
N VAL A 133 -5.62 -8.57 -11.24
CA VAL A 133 -4.83 -8.65 -10.01
C VAL A 133 -3.35 -8.54 -10.37
N VAL A 134 -2.63 -7.65 -9.71
CA VAL A 134 -1.20 -7.38 -9.94
C VAL A 134 -0.34 -7.57 -8.70
N ASP A 135 -0.94 -7.51 -7.52
CA ASP A 135 -0.26 -7.76 -6.24
C ASP A 135 -1.25 -8.34 -5.24
N VAL A 136 -0.81 -9.19 -4.32
CA VAL A 136 -1.67 -9.87 -3.35
C VAL A 136 -0.96 -9.94 -2.00
N TYR A 137 -1.69 -9.69 -0.93
CA TYR A 137 -1.36 -10.09 0.43
C TYR A 137 -2.31 -11.18 0.89
N GLY A 138 -1.77 -12.29 1.42
CA GLY A 138 -2.54 -13.45 1.88
C GLY A 138 -2.96 -14.42 0.76
N ASP A 139 -3.47 -15.58 1.15
CA ASP A 139 -4.03 -16.55 0.22
C ASP A 139 -5.55 -16.34 0.09
N ILE A 140 -6.01 -15.89 -1.08
CA ILE A 140 -7.40 -15.58 -1.34
C ILE A 140 -8.36 -16.78 -1.16
N ASN A 141 -7.85 -18.00 -1.15
CA ASN A 141 -8.65 -19.23 -1.00
C ASN A 141 -8.55 -19.86 0.40
N THR A 142 -7.85 -19.19 1.32
CA THR A 142 -7.64 -19.68 2.70
C THR A 142 -8.02 -18.59 3.69
N ASN A 143 -8.84 -18.93 4.71
CA ASN A 143 -9.06 -18.04 5.84
C ASN A 143 -7.75 -17.90 6.62
N GLY A 144 -7.34 -16.65 6.88
CA GLY A 144 -6.06 -16.35 7.50
C GLY A 144 -5.95 -16.63 8.99
N ASP A 145 -7.07 -16.92 9.67
CA ASP A 145 -7.10 -17.21 11.10
C ASP A 145 -6.18 -18.38 11.47
N GLY A 146 -5.12 -18.07 12.24
CA GLY A 146 -4.08 -19.01 12.63
C GLY A 146 -3.05 -19.35 11.55
N GLU A 147 -3.12 -18.75 10.37
CA GLU A 147 -2.12 -18.89 9.32
C GLU A 147 -0.89 -18.00 9.60
N SER A 148 0.21 -18.28 8.91
CA SER A 148 1.46 -17.51 9.07
C SER A 148 1.36 -16.05 8.62
N TRP A 149 0.32 -15.69 7.90
CA TRP A 149 0.02 -14.34 7.43
C TRP A 149 -1.15 -13.67 8.16
N ASP A 150 -1.67 -14.29 9.21
CA ASP A 150 -2.66 -13.71 10.12
C ASP A 150 -2.16 -12.39 10.72
N TYR A 151 -2.97 -11.32 10.63
CA TYR A 151 -2.69 -9.99 11.19
C TYR A 151 -3.80 -9.47 12.10
N THR A 152 -4.66 -10.37 12.62
CA THR A 152 -5.74 -10.02 13.55
C THR A 152 -5.17 -9.30 14.78
N ASP A 153 -5.83 -8.20 15.17
CA ASP A 153 -5.37 -7.28 16.23
C ASP A 153 -3.90 -6.87 16.03
N GLY A 154 -3.51 -6.69 14.76
CA GLY A 154 -2.12 -6.50 14.39
C GLY A 154 -1.94 -5.84 13.02
N PHE A 155 -0.81 -6.10 12.43
CA PHE A 155 -0.49 -5.59 11.11
C PHE A 155 0.47 -6.52 10.37
N ALA A 156 0.45 -6.44 9.04
CA ALA A 156 1.51 -7.01 8.23
C ALA A 156 2.16 -5.92 7.39
N GLN A 157 3.46 -6.02 7.20
CA GLN A 157 4.27 -5.06 6.45
C GLN A 157 5.12 -5.76 5.41
N ARG A 158 5.21 -5.18 4.21
CA ARG A 158 6.10 -5.66 3.16
C ARG A 158 7.56 -5.40 3.54
N LEU A 159 8.38 -6.44 3.46
CA LEU A 159 9.82 -6.38 3.73
C LEU A 159 10.64 -6.07 2.47
N GLY A 160 10.09 -6.34 1.28
CA GLY A 160 10.76 -6.13 0.01
C GLY A 160 10.03 -6.80 -1.14
N GLY A 161 10.68 -6.83 -2.30
CA GLY A 161 10.08 -7.37 -3.52
C GLY A 161 9.15 -6.38 -4.23
N GLY A 162 8.86 -6.68 -5.50
CA GLY A 162 7.88 -5.96 -6.30
C GLY A 162 6.48 -6.57 -6.13
N PRO A 163 5.50 -6.05 -6.90
CA PRO A 163 4.16 -6.60 -6.95
C PRO A 163 4.20 -8.04 -7.51
N SER A 164 3.46 -8.94 -6.90
CA SER A 164 3.48 -10.36 -7.24
C SER A 164 2.25 -11.10 -6.69
N ALA A 165 2.09 -12.38 -7.05
CA ALA A 165 1.31 -13.30 -6.25
C ALA A 165 1.85 -13.34 -4.81
N PHE A 166 1.00 -13.70 -3.85
CA PHE A 166 1.40 -13.71 -2.43
C PHE A 166 2.61 -14.62 -2.21
N ASP A 167 3.62 -14.07 -1.55
CA ASP A 167 4.77 -14.79 -1.02
C ASP A 167 5.00 -14.32 0.42
N GLN A 168 4.79 -15.22 1.38
CA GLN A 168 4.96 -14.96 2.82
C GLN A 168 6.33 -14.36 3.15
N ASN A 169 7.39 -14.74 2.41
CA ASN A 169 8.73 -14.23 2.67
C ASN A 169 8.91 -12.73 2.36
N ASN A 170 7.98 -12.16 1.59
CA ASN A 170 7.97 -10.72 1.27
C ASN A 170 7.29 -9.88 2.34
N PHE A 171 6.67 -10.48 3.35
CA PHE A 171 5.94 -9.79 4.41
C PHE A 171 6.37 -10.25 5.81
N SER A 172 6.24 -9.36 6.77
CA SER A 172 6.25 -9.66 8.20
C SER A 172 4.85 -9.49 8.73
N SER A 173 4.21 -10.57 9.18
CA SER A 173 2.93 -10.52 9.87
C SER A 173 3.16 -10.47 11.37
N ASN A 174 2.49 -9.54 12.04
CA ASN A 174 2.61 -9.29 13.47
C ASN A 174 1.22 -9.48 14.09
N PHE A 175 0.80 -10.73 14.18
CA PHE A 175 -0.42 -11.16 14.84
C PHE A 175 -0.46 -10.64 16.29
N LYS A 176 -1.59 -10.08 16.70
CA LYS A 176 -1.80 -9.48 18.03
C LYS A 176 -0.78 -8.43 18.47
N ALA A 177 -0.17 -7.74 17.51
CA ALA A 177 0.79 -6.68 17.84
C ALA A 177 0.15 -5.51 18.60
N PHE A 178 -1.18 -5.34 18.53
CA PHE A 178 -1.94 -4.29 19.19
C PHE A 178 -2.72 -4.77 20.43
N ASP A 179 -2.75 -6.09 20.71
CA ASP A 179 -3.59 -6.70 21.74
C ASP A 179 -3.46 -5.99 23.10
N GLY A 180 -4.56 -5.43 23.58
CA GLY A 180 -4.64 -4.69 24.84
C GLY A 180 -3.97 -3.32 24.86
N MET A 181 -3.53 -2.79 23.72
CA MET A 181 -2.87 -1.49 23.61
C MET A 181 -3.88 -0.33 23.56
N ASN A 182 -3.48 0.81 24.12
CA ASN A 182 -4.19 2.07 23.93
C ASN A 182 -3.78 2.76 22.62
N GLU A 183 -4.45 3.89 22.27
CA GLU A 183 -4.21 4.62 21.03
C GLU A 183 -2.75 5.09 20.87
N GLN A 184 -2.11 5.59 21.94
CA GLN A 184 -0.73 6.08 21.91
C GLN A 184 0.28 4.94 21.66
N GLU A 185 -0.02 3.74 22.14
CA GLU A 185 0.79 2.55 21.90
C GLU A 185 0.65 2.08 20.44
N HIS A 186 -0.56 2.13 19.85
CA HIS A 186 -0.74 1.92 18.40
C HIS A 186 0.08 2.94 17.60
N VAL A 187 0.02 4.24 17.97
CA VAL A 187 0.82 5.29 17.32
C VAL A 187 2.32 4.96 17.38
N ALA A 188 2.81 4.45 18.49
CA ALA A 188 4.22 4.07 18.63
C ALA A 188 4.60 2.90 17.68
N VAL A 189 3.72 1.91 17.49
CA VAL A 189 3.93 0.81 16.54
C VAL A 189 4.00 1.33 15.10
N PHE A 190 3.07 2.19 14.69
CA PHE A 190 3.10 2.81 13.37
C PHE A 190 4.32 3.72 13.17
N ALA A 191 4.75 4.44 14.21
CA ALA A 191 5.98 5.23 14.17
C ALA A 191 7.23 4.36 13.93
N ALA A 192 7.29 3.18 14.55
CA ALA A 192 8.35 2.21 14.32
C ALA A 192 8.31 1.64 12.88
N ALA A 193 7.13 1.60 12.25
CA ALA A 193 6.92 1.21 10.86
C ALA A 193 7.20 2.35 9.84
N GLY A 194 7.57 3.55 10.31
CA GLY A 194 8.00 4.66 9.46
C GLY A 194 7.02 5.84 9.34
N PHE A 195 5.86 5.78 10.00
CA PHE A 195 4.95 6.93 10.07
C PHE A 195 5.51 8.01 10.98
N THR A 196 5.36 9.28 10.60
CA THR A 196 5.83 10.43 11.40
C THR A 196 4.71 10.90 12.33
N PRO A 197 4.77 10.67 13.66
CA PRO A 197 3.74 11.13 14.57
C PRO A 197 3.67 12.66 14.64
N VAL A 198 2.46 13.19 14.79
CA VAL A 198 2.27 14.61 15.12
C VAL A 198 2.80 14.83 16.55
N PRO A 199 3.68 15.84 16.78
CA PRO A 199 4.19 16.13 18.10
C PRO A 199 3.04 16.51 19.06
N GLU A 200 2.96 15.85 20.22
CA GLU A 200 1.96 16.21 21.22
C GLU A 200 2.09 17.67 21.68
N PRO A 201 0.98 18.39 21.91
CA PRO A 201 1.00 19.79 22.34
C PRO A 201 1.84 20.04 23.60
N SER A 202 1.88 19.06 24.52
CA SER A 202 2.71 19.11 25.73
C SER A 202 4.21 19.10 25.45
N SER A 203 4.65 18.37 24.44
CA SER A 203 6.06 18.29 24.04
C SER A 203 6.54 19.62 23.44
N VAL A 204 5.70 20.26 22.64
CA VAL A 204 5.97 21.60 22.07
C VAL A 204 6.02 22.67 23.18
N LEU A 205 5.12 22.60 24.17
CA LEU A 205 5.09 23.52 25.29
C LEU A 205 6.34 23.38 26.17
N LEU A 206 6.78 22.15 26.45
CA LEU A 206 7.97 21.86 27.26
C LEU A 206 9.26 22.38 26.59
N LEU A 207 9.39 22.21 25.28
CA LEU A 207 10.50 22.77 24.49
C LEU A 207 10.48 24.31 24.50
N GLY A 208 9.28 24.93 24.41
CA GLY A 208 9.11 26.37 24.51
C GLY A 208 9.55 26.93 25.87
N PHE A 209 9.18 26.29 26.97
CA PHE A 209 9.58 26.69 28.32
C PHE A 209 11.09 26.45 28.59
N ALA A 210 11.65 25.35 28.10
CA ALA A 210 13.08 25.09 28.21
C ALA A 210 13.91 26.15 27.44
N GLY A 211 13.46 26.57 26.26
CA GLY A 211 14.08 27.65 25.48
C GLY A 211 14.02 29.00 26.19
N LEU A 212 12.89 29.35 26.79
CA LEU A 212 12.72 30.58 27.58
C LEU A 212 13.57 30.55 28.86
N GLY A 213 13.69 29.42 29.52
CA GLY A 213 14.53 29.24 30.70
C GLY A 213 16.02 29.44 30.40
N LEU A 214 16.50 28.97 29.24
CA LEU A 214 17.88 29.16 28.79
C LEU A 214 18.19 30.61 28.42
N LEU A 215 17.23 31.33 27.82
CA LEU A 215 17.38 32.74 27.49
C LEU A 215 17.42 33.62 28.76
N ARG A 216 16.72 33.26 29.84
CA ARG A 216 16.70 34.00 31.12
C ARG A 216 18.01 33.80 31.92
N ARG A 217 18.75 32.73 31.68
CA ARG A 217 20.02 32.40 32.37
C ARG A 217 21.24 33.14 31.77
N ARG A 218 21.08 33.82 30.63
CA ARG A 218 22.15 34.59 29.95
C ARG A 218 22.11 36.09 30.20
N ARG A 219 21.32 36.60 31.20
CA ARG A 219 21.32 38.00 31.62
C ARG A 219 21.88 38.17 33.05
#